data_d1377de54d84469bc6b90a48c29e58a0
#
_entry.id   d1377de54d84469bc6b90a48c29e58a0
#
_cell.length_a   1.000
_cell.length_b   1.000
_cell.length_c   1.000
_cell.angle_alpha   90.00
_cell.angle_beta   90.00
_cell.angle_gamma   90.00
#
_symmetry.space_group_name_H-M   'P 1'
#
loop_
_entity.id
_entity.type
_entity.pdbx_description
1 polymer ?
#
loop_
_entity_poly.entity_id
_entity_poly.type
_entity_poly.pdbx_seq_one_letter_code
_entity_poly.pdbx_strand_id
1 'polypeptide(L)'
;MRGARFAILTLPVALVLSVFCSTCSRKPDENLVPAGPMMADSIHFEYGVYLLPTPVPVKDPMGALHDALVGKYPDLKLVDEIPKGPKLMLLRAHIQKNARKEYAPPEMKSLQYFGRGISQEQAIALQKSDEVLILDFGHPKEQVWTALRMANALVEEIARRTGGLVWDEETREVFSPDAWHQRRLASWATSVPDVSSQTVIHSYPNGEYVRAITLGMAKLGLPDVAIEDSSWGSNDQVGNLINLLCQSIAEGGAIRKIGEFKLDLRAIKDSTVRDSQVKSLKANAAGVACLTLKQDKWEEGDPKNRLIELAPDKYPGDDLHARLDAMMSSFFGSEDALAKVRHNEELLAASARAKAKLPELQKAFTAGLQPGEFIDLKAPFPTPDGGTEWMWVEVTSWKDDKIKGLLDNEPSFTSDLHAGQVVEVRQEDIFDYIRHYPDKRTEGNTTGDIIRKKENDQSPTQPAKQIVPACDAD
;
A
#
# COMPACT_ATOMS: atom_id res chain seq x y z
N MET A 1 -19.68 49.83 -0.32
CA MET A 1 -20.51 48.62 -0.14
C MET A 1 -20.47 47.80 -1.40
N ARG A 2 -19.62 46.83 -1.47
CA ARG A 2 -19.69 45.72 -2.45
C ARG A 2 -19.09 44.49 -1.73
N GLY A 3 -19.96 43.52 -1.42
CA GLY A 3 -19.60 42.31 -0.71
C GLY A 3 -18.85 41.36 -1.61
N ALA A 4 -17.71 40.88 -1.13
CA ALA A 4 -16.97 39.80 -1.72
C ALA A 4 -17.58 38.48 -1.24
N ARG A 5 -18.14 37.70 -2.16
CA ARG A 5 -18.59 36.34 -1.91
C ARG A 5 -17.32 35.45 -1.94
N PHE A 6 -16.98 34.89 -0.81
CA PHE A 6 -16.02 33.77 -0.74
C PHE A 6 -16.72 32.50 -1.27
N ALA A 7 -16.29 32.00 -2.40
CA ALA A 7 -16.62 30.66 -2.86
C ALA A 7 -15.70 29.68 -2.14
N ILE A 8 -16.29 28.83 -1.30
CA ILE A 8 -15.58 27.69 -0.71
C ILE A 8 -15.45 26.66 -1.82
N LEU A 9 -14.26 26.55 -2.40
CA LEU A 9 -13.89 25.46 -3.30
C LEU A 9 -13.56 24.24 -2.42
N THR A 10 -14.45 23.26 -2.40
CA THR A 10 -14.12 21.91 -1.95
C THR A 10 -13.23 21.27 -3.01
N LEU A 11 -11.92 21.24 -2.76
CA LEU A 11 -11.00 20.45 -3.55
C LEU A 11 -11.16 18.97 -3.15
N PRO A 12 -11.35 18.05 -4.12
CA PRO A 12 -11.06 16.66 -3.89
C PRO A 12 -9.54 16.55 -3.64
N VAL A 13 -9.14 15.77 -2.65
CA VAL A 13 -7.74 15.47 -2.38
C VAL A 13 -7.27 14.49 -3.46
N ALA A 14 -7.11 14.99 -4.69
CA ALA A 14 -6.25 14.34 -5.66
C ALA A 14 -4.82 14.81 -5.34
N LEU A 15 -4.01 13.91 -4.85
CA LEU A 15 -2.59 14.15 -4.60
C LEU A 15 -1.91 14.34 -5.98
N VAL A 16 -1.92 15.55 -6.49
CA VAL A 16 -1.22 15.89 -7.73
C VAL A 16 0.24 16.09 -7.38
N LEU A 17 1.02 15.04 -7.47
CA LEU A 17 2.46 15.15 -7.65
C LEU A 17 2.74 15.52 -9.11
N SER A 18 2.60 16.78 -9.44
CA SER A 18 3.06 17.32 -10.71
C SER A 18 4.58 17.47 -10.68
N VAL A 19 5.28 16.40 -11.03
CA VAL A 19 6.67 16.51 -11.48
C VAL A 19 6.60 17.04 -12.91
N PHE A 20 6.74 18.36 -13.08
CA PHE A 20 6.94 18.97 -14.38
C PHE A 20 8.32 18.59 -14.92
N CYS A 21 8.39 17.48 -15.63
CA CYS A 21 9.46 17.27 -16.58
C CYS A 21 9.05 17.97 -17.87
N SER A 22 9.53 19.20 -18.07
CA SER A 22 9.32 19.97 -19.30
C SER A 22 10.15 19.39 -20.43
N THR A 23 9.66 18.31 -21.06
CA THR A 23 9.90 18.07 -22.50
C THR A 23 8.90 17.04 -23.03
N CYS A 24 8.16 17.44 -24.05
CA CYS A 24 7.21 16.66 -24.84
C CYS A 24 5.85 16.38 -24.21
N SER A 25 4.89 17.24 -24.55
CA SER A 25 3.46 16.95 -24.50
C SER A 25 3.09 15.86 -25.54
N ARG A 26 3.32 14.62 -25.23
CA ARG A 26 2.56 13.51 -25.79
C ARG A 26 1.58 13.09 -24.71
N LYS A 27 0.25 13.15 -25.01
CA LYS A 27 -0.75 12.42 -24.23
C LYS A 27 -0.22 10.99 -24.06
N PRO A 28 -0.24 10.43 -22.83
CA PRO A 28 0.07 9.02 -22.65
C PRO A 28 -0.87 8.23 -23.58
N ASP A 29 -0.31 7.37 -24.41
CA ASP A 29 -1.09 6.45 -25.22
C ASP A 29 -1.74 5.48 -24.24
N GLU A 30 -3.07 5.34 -24.24
CA GLU A 30 -3.84 4.50 -23.31
C GLU A 30 -3.47 3.00 -23.38
N ASN A 31 -2.51 2.65 -24.22
CA ASN A 31 -2.01 1.29 -24.46
C ASN A 31 -0.57 1.05 -23.94
N LEU A 32 0.01 1.95 -23.15
CA LEU A 32 1.40 1.80 -22.69
C LEU A 32 1.54 1.02 -21.38
N VAL A 33 0.94 -0.15 -21.29
CA VAL A 33 1.57 -1.22 -20.53
C VAL A 33 2.65 -1.80 -21.43
N PRO A 34 3.95 -1.69 -21.09
CA PRO A 34 4.99 -2.15 -21.97
C PRO A 34 4.80 -3.64 -22.26
N ALA A 35 4.45 -3.97 -23.52
CA ALA A 35 4.53 -5.34 -23.99
C ALA A 35 5.97 -5.81 -23.84
N GLY A 36 6.18 -6.95 -23.16
CA GLY A 36 7.53 -7.49 -22.97
C GLY A 36 7.54 -8.63 -21.96
N PRO A 37 8.68 -9.29 -21.81
CA PRO A 37 8.84 -10.32 -20.80
C PRO A 37 8.51 -9.74 -19.41
N MET A 38 7.88 -10.54 -18.55
CA MET A 38 7.45 -10.11 -17.22
C MET A 38 8.65 -9.71 -16.33
N MET A 39 9.82 -10.23 -16.60
CA MET A 39 11.08 -9.76 -16.01
C MET A 39 11.87 -8.96 -17.07
N ALA A 40 12.40 -7.81 -16.70
CA ALA A 40 13.25 -7.02 -17.57
C ALA A 40 14.63 -7.67 -17.76
N ASP A 41 15.19 -7.59 -18.95
CA ASP A 41 16.56 -8.07 -19.22
C ASP A 41 17.65 -7.16 -18.65
N SER A 42 17.30 -5.89 -18.43
CA SER A 42 18.15 -4.89 -17.78
C SER A 42 17.32 -4.02 -16.87
N ILE A 43 17.89 -3.62 -15.77
CA ILE A 43 17.25 -2.82 -14.73
C ILE A 43 17.90 -1.45 -14.70
N HIS A 44 17.08 -0.42 -14.58
CA HIS A 44 17.48 0.98 -14.43
C HIS A 44 16.65 1.57 -13.30
N PHE A 45 17.29 2.30 -12.38
CA PHE A 45 16.61 3.01 -11.30
C PHE A 45 17.47 4.20 -10.83
N GLU A 46 16.83 5.13 -10.13
CA GLU A 46 17.44 6.39 -9.75
C GLU A 46 17.26 6.63 -8.24
N TYR A 47 18.33 7.13 -7.62
CA TYR A 47 18.30 7.71 -6.29
C TYR A 47 18.81 9.15 -6.31
N GLY A 48 18.24 9.98 -5.45
CA GLY A 48 18.72 11.33 -5.21
C GLY A 48 19.27 11.50 -3.80
N VAL A 49 20.29 12.32 -3.62
CA VAL A 49 20.70 12.79 -2.29
C VAL A 49 20.54 14.29 -2.26
N TYR A 50 19.48 14.78 -1.61
CA TYR A 50 19.26 16.22 -1.41
C TYR A 50 20.29 16.78 -0.44
N LEU A 51 20.99 17.82 -0.87
CA LEU A 51 22.00 18.51 -0.07
C LEU A 51 21.32 19.61 0.75
N LEU A 52 21.20 19.37 2.05
CA LEU A 52 20.55 20.33 2.93
C LEU A 52 21.41 21.58 3.12
N PRO A 53 20.82 22.79 3.14
CA PRO A 53 21.56 24.00 3.50
C PRO A 53 22.00 23.90 4.97
N THR A 54 23.29 23.86 5.20
CA THR A 54 23.88 23.79 6.55
C THR A 54 24.84 24.97 6.78
N PRO A 55 24.98 25.48 8.02
CA PRO A 55 25.94 26.53 8.35
C PRO A 55 27.41 26.08 8.29
N VAL A 56 27.64 24.76 8.28
CA VAL A 56 29.00 24.20 8.18
C VAL A 56 29.17 23.66 6.74
N PRO A 57 30.28 24.01 6.05
CA PRO A 57 30.53 23.43 4.73
C PRO A 57 30.57 21.92 4.80
N VAL A 58 29.64 21.30 4.10
CA VAL A 58 29.60 19.86 3.93
C VAL A 58 30.61 19.46 2.85
N LYS A 59 31.13 18.25 2.93
CA LYS A 59 32.04 17.71 1.92
C LYS A 59 31.41 17.81 0.54
N ASP A 60 32.21 18.20 -0.45
CA ASP A 60 31.81 18.19 -1.85
C ASP A 60 31.13 16.84 -2.20
N PRO A 61 29.87 16.83 -2.72
CA PRO A 61 29.14 15.62 -2.96
C PRO A 61 29.82 14.65 -3.95
N MET A 62 30.46 15.20 -4.99
CA MET A 62 31.23 14.39 -5.94
C MET A 62 32.50 13.82 -5.32
N GLY A 63 33.15 14.59 -4.43
CA GLY A 63 34.25 14.09 -3.61
C GLY A 63 33.80 13.01 -2.62
N ALA A 64 32.60 13.15 -2.01
CA ALA A 64 32.03 12.12 -1.16
C ALA A 64 31.72 10.84 -1.93
N LEU A 65 31.18 10.94 -3.15
CA LEU A 65 30.97 9.82 -4.06
C LEU A 65 32.29 9.13 -4.41
N HIS A 66 33.30 9.91 -4.85
CA HIS A 66 34.60 9.36 -5.20
C HIS A 66 35.21 8.56 -4.04
N ASP A 67 35.22 9.14 -2.84
CA ASP A 67 35.76 8.48 -1.66
C ASP A 67 34.95 7.23 -1.26
N ALA A 68 33.64 7.23 -1.48
CA ALA A 68 32.79 6.08 -1.21
C ALA A 68 33.07 4.92 -2.20
N LEU A 69 33.43 5.26 -3.45
CA LEU A 69 33.74 4.25 -4.48
C LEU A 69 35.12 3.62 -4.35
N VAL A 70 36.12 4.37 -3.83
CA VAL A 70 37.51 3.91 -3.79
C VAL A 70 37.66 2.59 -3.03
N GLY A 71 38.05 1.54 -3.77
CA GLY A 71 38.39 0.23 -3.23
C GLY A 71 37.23 -0.61 -2.68
N LYS A 72 36.00 -0.10 -2.71
CA LYS A 72 34.85 -0.81 -2.11
C LYS A 72 33.95 -1.52 -3.14
N TYR A 73 33.82 -0.95 -4.34
CA TYR A 73 32.89 -1.43 -5.36
C TYR A 73 33.60 -1.68 -6.69
N PRO A 74 34.48 -2.69 -6.80
CA PRO A 74 35.31 -2.91 -7.99
C PRO A 74 34.50 -3.24 -9.25
N ASP A 75 33.31 -3.82 -9.07
CA ASP A 75 32.43 -4.22 -10.18
C ASP A 75 31.52 -3.08 -10.65
N LEU A 76 31.43 -1.97 -9.91
CA LEU A 76 30.63 -0.80 -10.30
C LEU A 76 31.49 0.17 -11.12
N LYS A 77 31.04 0.50 -12.33
CA LYS A 77 31.74 1.43 -13.20
C LYS A 77 31.00 2.76 -13.31
N LEU A 78 31.70 3.84 -12.99
CA LEU A 78 31.22 5.20 -13.24
C LEU A 78 31.29 5.48 -14.74
N VAL A 79 30.20 6.00 -15.32
CA VAL A 79 30.05 6.30 -16.75
C VAL A 79 29.33 7.64 -16.96
N ASP A 80 29.50 8.25 -18.13
CA ASP A 80 28.77 9.47 -18.49
C ASP A 80 27.35 9.17 -18.97
N GLU A 81 27.10 7.97 -19.50
CA GLU A 81 25.79 7.54 -20.00
C GLU A 81 25.59 6.03 -19.77
N ILE A 82 24.38 5.64 -19.34
CA ILE A 82 23.99 4.24 -19.18
C ILE A 82 23.26 3.78 -20.44
N PRO A 83 23.75 2.75 -21.16
CA PRO A 83 23.08 2.23 -22.34
C PRO A 83 21.76 1.51 -21.96
N LYS A 84 20.83 1.38 -22.91
CA LYS A 84 19.53 0.70 -22.68
C LYS A 84 19.67 -0.75 -22.20
N GLY A 85 20.72 -1.45 -22.55
CA GLY A 85 20.98 -2.84 -22.15
C GLY A 85 22.37 -2.98 -21.55
N PRO A 86 22.61 -2.49 -20.32
CA PRO A 86 23.90 -2.60 -19.65
C PRO A 86 24.27 -4.06 -19.42
N LYS A 87 25.55 -4.40 -19.65
CA LYS A 87 26.11 -5.74 -19.44
C LYS A 87 26.89 -5.86 -18.12
N LEU A 88 27.08 -4.74 -17.45
CA LEU A 88 27.82 -4.60 -16.20
C LEU A 88 27.01 -3.70 -15.27
N MET A 89 27.39 -3.65 -14.01
CA MET A 89 26.86 -2.67 -13.06
C MET A 89 27.46 -1.30 -13.37
N LEU A 90 26.62 -0.36 -13.75
CA LEU A 90 26.97 1.00 -14.15
C LEU A 90 26.33 2.02 -13.22
N LEU A 91 27.05 3.09 -12.98
CA LEU A 91 26.60 4.27 -12.25
C LEU A 91 26.84 5.52 -13.08
N ARG A 92 25.82 6.32 -13.28
CA ARG A 92 25.97 7.72 -13.73
C ARG A 92 25.66 8.61 -12.53
N ALA A 93 26.46 9.63 -12.30
CA ALA A 93 26.27 10.56 -11.20
C ALA A 93 26.45 12.01 -11.66
N HIS A 94 25.54 12.89 -11.25
CA HIS A 94 25.64 14.31 -11.55
C HIS A 94 24.91 15.14 -10.48
N ILE A 95 25.32 16.41 -10.34
CA ILE A 95 24.65 17.36 -9.46
C ILE A 95 23.64 18.14 -10.28
N GLN A 96 22.35 18.01 -9.92
CA GLN A 96 21.28 18.86 -10.41
C GLN A 96 21.20 20.11 -9.55
N LYS A 97 21.53 21.27 -10.15
CA LYS A 97 21.31 22.58 -9.54
C LYS A 97 19.90 23.09 -9.77
N ASN A 98 19.48 24.10 -9.03
CA ASN A 98 18.10 24.60 -9.03
C ASN A 98 17.08 23.49 -8.72
N ALA A 99 17.42 22.62 -7.78
CA ALA A 99 16.62 21.42 -7.48
C ALA A 99 15.16 21.77 -7.17
N ARG A 100 14.89 22.90 -6.50
CA ARG A 100 13.51 23.35 -6.22
C ARG A 100 12.65 23.55 -7.46
N LYS A 101 13.23 23.71 -8.64
CA LYS A 101 12.52 23.87 -9.89
C LYS A 101 12.63 22.63 -10.79
N GLU A 102 13.80 22.06 -10.89
CA GLU A 102 14.11 21.00 -11.87
C GLU A 102 13.95 19.58 -11.29
N TYR A 103 14.06 19.48 -9.95
CA TYR A 103 13.96 18.21 -9.21
C TYR A 103 13.40 18.48 -7.80
N ALA A 104 12.18 19.03 -7.77
CA ALA A 104 11.57 19.53 -6.54
C ALA A 104 11.37 18.40 -5.50
N PRO A 105 11.75 18.62 -4.22
CA PRO A 105 11.43 17.67 -3.18
C PRO A 105 9.90 17.60 -2.95
N PRO A 106 9.40 16.50 -2.40
CA PRO A 106 7.99 16.40 -2.00
C PRO A 106 7.58 17.55 -1.08
N GLU A 107 6.38 18.07 -1.26
CA GLU A 107 5.84 19.15 -0.42
C GLU A 107 5.76 18.74 1.05
N MET A 108 5.81 19.73 1.97
CA MET A 108 5.70 19.49 3.41
C MET A 108 4.50 18.62 3.80
N LYS A 109 3.36 18.80 3.14
CA LYS A 109 2.17 17.98 3.35
C LYS A 109 2.40 16.51 3.00
N SER A 110 3.12 16.25 1.93
CA SER A 110 3.42 14.90 1.44
C SER A 110 4.46 14.19 2.32
N LEU A 111 5.36 14.93 2.96
CA LEU A 111 6.41 14.34 3.82
C LEU A 111 5.84 13.63 5.07
N GLN A 112 4.63 13.96 5.51
CA GLN A 112 3.99 13.21 6.60
C GLN A 112 3.68 11.75 6.21
N TYR A 113 3.48 11.49 4.91
CA TYR A 113 3.17 10.16 4.35
C TYR A 113 4.40 9.48 3.74
N PHE A 114 5.29 10.24 3.10
CA PHE A 114 6.41 9.75 2.30
C PHE A 114 7.77 10.05 2.91
N GLY A 115 7.84 10.80 4.02
CA GLY A 115 9.05 11.03 4.79
C GLY A 115 9.31 9.92 5.79
N ARG A 116 10.54 9.39 5.82
CA ARG A 116 10.94 8.31 6.73
C ARG A 116 12.08 8.78 7.63
N GLY A 117 11.82 8.85 8.93
CA GLY A 117 12.80 9.25 9.92
C GLY A 117 13.32 10.69 9.76
N ILE A 118 12.54 11.59 9.16
CA ILE A 118 12.89 12.98 8.91
C ILE A 118 12.34 13.84 10.03
N SER A 119 13.20 14.65 10.66
CA SER A 119 12.75 15.64 11.64
C SER A 119 12.07 16.83 10.96
N GLN A 120 11.30 17.60 11.74
CA GLN A 120 10.68 18.83 11.24
C GLN A 120 11.71 19.82 10.70
N GLU A 121 12.86 19.96 11.36
CA GLU A 121 13.96 20.82 10.92
C GLU A 121 14.54 20.34 9.60
N GLN A 122 14.72 19.03 9.43
CA GLN A 122 15.18 18.43 8.17
C GLN A 122 14.15 18.62 7.05
N ALA A 123 12.87 18.47 7.34
CA ALA A 123 11.79 18.72 6.37
C ALA A 123 11.79 20.18 5.90
N ILE A 124 11.95 21.15 6.81
CA ILE A 124 12.07 22.58 6.48
C ILE A 124 13.33 22.86 5.66
N ALA A 125 14.46 22.24 6.01
CA ALA A 125 15.72 22.39 5.30
C ALA A 125 15.64 21.78 3.88
N LEU A 126 14.96 20.64 3.73
CA LEU A 126 14.71 19.99 2.45
C LEU A 126 13.98 20.92 1.46
N GLN A 127 12.95 21.65 1.93
CA GLN A 127 12.25 22.63 1.07
C GLN A 127 13.15 23.77 0.56
N LYS A 128 14.27 23.97 1.20
CA LYS A 128 15.28 25.01 0.83
C LYS A 128 16.46 24.42 0.06
N SER A 129 16.53 23.09 -0.09
CA SER A 129 17.60 22.45 -0.85
C SER A 129 17.56 22.89 -2.31
N ASP A 130 18.69 23.33 -2.83
CA ASP A 130 18.83 23.81 -4.21
C ASP A 130 19.76 22.94 -5.05
N GLU A 131 20.34 21.92 -4.45
CA GLU A 131 21.18 20.93 -5.13
C GLU A 131 20.78 19.52 -4.68
N VAL A 132 20.78 18.60 -5.66
CA VAL A 132 20.61 17.18 -5.42
C VAL A 132 21.67 16.42 -6.22
N LEU A 133 22.34 15.47 -5.58
CA LEU A 133 23.20 14.52 -6.27
C LEU A 133 22.30 13.37 -6.78
N ILE A 134 22.17 13.28 -8.09
CA ILE A 134 21.40 12.22 -8.77
C ILE A 134 22.35 11.07 -9.11
N LEU A 135 21.91 9.86 -8.79
CA LEU A 135 22.64 8.61 -8.94
C LEU A 135 21.78 7.63 -9.75
N ASP A 136 22.07 7.51 -11.03
CA ASP A 136 21.42 6.55 -11.92
C ASP A 136 22.19 5.24 -11.91
N PHE A 137 21.50 4.13 -11.70
CA PHE A 137 22.04 2.78 -11.73
C PHE A 137 21.51 2.01 -12.92
N GLY A 138 22.36 1.22 -13.55
CA GLY A 138 21.97 0.31 -14.61
C GLY A 138 22.76 -1.00 -14.54
N HIS A 139 22.06 -2.14 -14.68
CA HIS A 139 22.72 -3.46 -14.60
C HIS A 139 21.89 -4.55 -15.33
N PRO A 140 22.50 -5.68 -15.71
CA PRO A 140 21.77 -6.83 -16.22
C PRO A 140 20.96 -7.53 -15.10
N LYS A 141 19.92 -8.26 -15.46
CA LYS A 141 19.03 -8.94 -14.52
C LYS A 141 19.71 -9.93 -13.58
N GLU A 142 20.77 -10.57 -14.06
CA GLU A 142 21.53 -11.57 -13.29
C GLU A 142 22.22 -10.97 -12.05
N GLN A 143 22.37 -9.65 -12.02
CA GLN A 143 23.05 -8.93 -10.94
C GLN A 143 22.09 -8.13 -10.04
N VAL A 144 20.78 -8.33 -10.18
CA VAL A 144 19.75 -7.49 -9.52
C VAL A 144 20.00 -7.32 -8.01
N TRP A 145 20.20 -8.42 -7.29
CA TRP A 145 20.33 -8.34 -5.82
C TRP A 145 21.66 -7.75 -5.38
N THR A 146 22.75 -8.12 -6.05
CA THR A 146 24.07 -7.57 -5.76
C THR A 146 24.13 -6.07 -6.07
N ALA A 147 23.60 -5.67 -7.23
CA ALA A 147 23.58 -4.28 -7.67
C ALA A 147 22.69 -3.42 -6.77
N LEU A 148 21.48 -3.88 -6.42
CA LEU A 148 20.57 -3.14 -5.56
C LEU A 148 21.16 -2.97 -4.14
N ARG A 149 21.71 -4.03 -3.55
CA ARG A 149 22.34 -3.95 -2.23
C ARG A 149 23.53 -2.99 -2.22
N MET A 150 24.33 -3.02 -3.26
CA MET A 150 25.46 -2.13 -3.45
C MET A 150 25.01 -0.67 -3.62
N ALA A 151 24.00 -0.43 -4.45
CA ALA A 151 23.44 0.90 -4.65
C ALA A 151 22.88 1.47 -3.33
N ASN A 152 22.13 0.68 -2.57
CA ASN A 152 21.60 1.09 -1.27
C ASN A 152 22.71 1.44 -0.27
N ALA A 153 23.79 0.66 -0.22
CA ALA A 153 24.92 0.91 0.68
C ALA A 153 25.72 2.17 0.25
N LEU A 154 25.92 2.34 -1.06
CA LEU A 154 26.62 3.51 -1.60
C LEU A 154 25.85 4.81 -1.31
N VAL A 155 24.55 4.81 -1.53
CA VAL A 155 23.69 5.98 -1.30
C VAL A 155 23.65 6.34 0.18
N GLU A 156 23.54 5.36 1.08
CA GLU A 156 23.64 5.59 2.53
C GLU A 156 24.95 6.27 2.91
N GLU A 157 26.07 5.75 2.42
CA GLU A 157 27.38 6.28 2.72
C GLU A 157 27.52 7.74 2.25
N ILE A 158 27.04 8.05 1.05
CA ILE A 158 27.06 9.43 0.51
C ILE A 158 26.16 10.33 1.38
N ALA A 159 24.95 9.92 1.69
CA ALA A 159 24.02 10.69 2.49
C ALA A 159 24.61 10.99 3.90
N ARG A 160 25.25 10.01 4.53
CA ARG A 160 25.94 10.22 5.82
C ARG A 160 27.12 11.19 5.73
N ARG A 161 27.91 11.11 4.65
CA ARG A 161 29.07 12.00 4.43
C ARG A 161 28.68 13.44 4.12
N THR A 162 27.54 13.63 3.45
CA THR A 162 27.04 14.94 3.03
C THR A 162 26.03 15.54 4.00
N GLY A 163 25.51 14.75 4.95
CA GLY A 163 24.39 15.16 5.80
C GLY A 163 23.06 15.31 5.03
N GLY A 164 22.99 14.71 3.82
CA GLY A 164 21.84 14.80 2.94
C GLY A 164 20.70 13.83 3.28
N LEU A 165 19.57 14.02 2.61
CA LEU A 165 18.42 13.13 2.68
C LEU A 165 18.32 12.32 1.38
N VAL A 166 17.99 11.03 1.50
CA VAL A 166 17.89 10.14 0.35
C VAL A 166 16.49 10.19 -0.24
N TRP A 167 16.40 10.40 -1.54
CA TRP A 167 15.19 10.26 -2.35
C TRP A 167 15.25 8.94 -3.12
N ASP A 168 14.22 8.12 -3.00
CA ASP A 168 14.00 6.93 -3.80
C ASP A 168 12.96 7.28 -4.88
N GLU A 169 13.40 7.49 -6.11
CA GLU A 169 12.54 7.88 -7.23
C GLU A 169 11.47 6.82 -7.49
N GLU A 170 11.81 5.55 -7.33
CA GLU A 170 10.89 4.46 -7.63
C GLU A 170 9.78 4.29 -6.59
N THR A 171 10.06 4.58 -5.31
CA THR A 171 9.04 4.52 -4.24
C THR A 171 8.47 5.88 -3.85
N ARG A 172 9.06 6.96 -4.36
CA ARG A 172 8.68 8.36 -4.05
C ARG A 172 8.75 8.68 -2.56
N GLU A 173 9.73 8.10 -1.89
CA GLU A 173 9.95 8.30 -0.45
C GLU A 173 11.25 9.06 -0.20
N VAL A 174 11.25 9.90 0.86
CA VAL A 174 12.45 10.59 1.35
C VAL A 174 12.86 9.99 2.67
N PHE A 175 14.13 9.67 2.82
CA PHE A 175 14.67 9.02 4.01
C PHE A 175 15.76 9.85 4.68
N SER A 176 15.78 9.83 6.01
CA SER A 176 17.04 10.08 6.72
C SER A 176 18.00 8.90 6.48
N PRO A 177 19.33 9.10 6.61
CA PRO A 177 20.29 8.00 6.43
C PRO A 177 20.04 6.81 7.37
N ASP A 178 19.57 7.05 8.60
CA ASP A 178 19.26 5.99 9.55
C ASP A 178 18.00 5.22 9.16
N ALA A 179 16.94 5.90 8.73
CA ALA A 179 15.74 5.26 8.24
C ALA A 179 15.98 4.47 6.94
N TRP A 180 16.85 4.99 6.07
CA TRP A 180 17.31 4.27 4.88
C TRP A 180 18.01 2.97 5.26
N HIS A 181 18.98 3.03 6.18
CA HIS A 181 19.66 1.83 6.67
C HIS A 181 18.68 0.78 7.19
N GLN A 182 17.80 1.19 8.09
CA GLN A 182 16.81 0.28 8.69
C GLN A 182 15.89 -0.35 7.65
N ARG A 183 15.41 0.45 6.70
CA ARG A 183 14.44 0.00 5.71
C ARG A 183 15.06 -0.80 4.57
N ARG A 184 16.21 -0.35 4.03
CA ARG A 184 16.80 -0.88 2.79
C ARG A 184 17.94 -1.90 2.99
N LEU A 185 18.60 -1.90 4.14
CA LEU A 185 19.82 -2.68 4.37
C LEU A 185 19.77 -3.60 5.59
N ALA A 186 19.25 -3.14 6.73
CA ALA A 186 19.32 -3.89 7.98
C ALA A 186 18.57 -5.23 7.94
N SER A 187 17.45 -5.31 7.20
CA SER A 187 16.67 -6.53 7.03
C SER A 187 17.21 -7.48 5.96
N TRP A 188 18.29 -7.11 5.27
CA TRP A 188 18.83 -7.91 4.16
C TRP A 188 19.68 -9.08 4.66
N ALA A 189 19.04 -10.14 5.12
CA ALA A 189 19.71 -11.30 5.72
C ALA A 189 20.09 -12.39 4.72
N THR A 190 19.38 -12.49 3.57
CA THR A 190 19.55 -13.55 2.56
C THR A 190 20.01 -12.97 1.22
N SER A 191 20.08 -13.81 0.18
CA SER A 191 20.42 -13.35 -1.18
C SER A 191 19.32 -12.47 -1.79
N VAL A 192 18.05 -12.76 -1.49
CA VAL A 192 16.88 -11.95 -1.85
C VAL A 192 16.40 -11.26 -0.58
N PRO A 193 16.22 -9.93 -0.55
CA PRO A 193 15.73 -9.25 0.63
C PRO A 193 14.23 -9.50 0.85
N ASP A 194 13.72 -9.12 2.02
CA ASP A 194 12.30 -8.84 2.16
C ASP A 194 11.91 -7.75 1.16
N VAL A 195 11.12 -8.13 0.14
CA VAL A 195 10.73 -7.23 -0.96
C VAL A 195 9.95 -6.02 -0.45
N SER A 196 9.15 -6.18 0.59
CA SER A 196 8.43 -5.08 1.22
C SER A 196 9.36 -3.99 1.77
N SER A 197 10.61 -4.33 2.05
CA SER A 197 11.65 -3.38 2.46
C SER A 197 12.17 -2.52 1.31
N GLN A 198 11.94 -2.91 0.06
CA GLN A 198 12.44 -2.24 -1.15
C GLN A 198 11.34 -1.53 -1.94
N THR A 199 10.09 -1.78 -1.60
CA THR A 199 8.90 -1.27 -2.27
C THR A 199 7.99 -0.54 -1.28
N VAL A 200 6.96 0.11 -1.79
CA VAL A 200 5.86 0.68 -1.01
C VAL A 200 4.54 0.37 -1.70
N ILE A 201 3.46 0.24 -0.94
CA ILE A 201 2.11 0.12 -1.47
C ILE A 201 1.39 1.44 -1.23
N HIS A 202 0.83 1.99 -2.30
CA HIS A 202 -0.08 3.13 -2.24
C HIS A 202 -1.51 2.62 -2.38
N SER A 203 -2.35 2.99 -1.40
CA SER A 203 -3.78 2.73 -1.45
C SER A 203 -4.52 4.07 -1.57
N TYR A 204 -5.47 4.16 -2.47
CA TYR A 204 -6.24 5.38 -2.68
C TYR A 204 -7.67 5.07 -3.15
N PRO A 205 -8.63 5.98 -2.87
CA PRO A 205 -10.01 5.79 -3.31
C PRO A 205 -10.12 5.76 -4.83
N ASN A 206 -10.81 4.76 -5.36
CA ASN A 206 -11.19 4.62 -6.77
C ASN A 206 -12.70 4.35 -6.86
N GLY A 207 -13.48 5.41 -7.04
CA GLY A 207 -14.93 5.33 -6.92
C GLY A 207 -15.40 5.08 -5.49
N GLU A 208 -16.15 4.00 -5.29
CA GLU A 208 -16.61 3.57 -3.96
C GLU A 208 -15.64 2.58 -3.29
N TYR A 209 -14.62 2.14 -4.02
CA TYR A 209 -13.63 1.16 -3.59
C TYR A 209 -12.25 1.79 -3.38
N VAL A 210 -11.30 0.96 -3.08
CA VAL A 210 -9.89 1.31 -2.89
C VAL A 210 -9.05 0.54 -3.89
N ARG A 211 -8.19 1.25 -4.61
CA ARG A 211 -7.13 0.66 -5.42
C ARG A 211 -5.83 0.67 -4.65
N ALA A 212 -5.14 -0.46 -4.63
CA ALA A 212 -3.82 -0.61 -4.02
C ALA A 212 -2.79 -0.99 -5.08
N ILE A 213 -1.67 -0.29 -5.14
CA ILE A 213 -0.62 -0.50 -6.12
C ILE A 213 0.77 -0.44 -5.49
N THR A 214 1.68 -1.31 -5.93
CA THR A 214 3.10 -1.21 -5.55
C THR A 214 3.82 -0.13 -6.32
N LEU A 215 4.83 0.46 -5.70
CA LEU A 215 5.87 1.25 -6.35
C LEU A 215 7.23 0.69 -5.95
N GLY A 216 8.14 0.62 -6.93
CA GLY A 216 9.52 0.19 -6.68
C GLY A 216 9.88 -1.20 -7.19
N MET A 217 8.95 -1.97 -7.74
CA MET A 217 9.25 -3.27 -8.35
C MET A 217 10.16 -3.14 -9.59
N ALA A 218 10.18 -1.97 -10.23
CA ALA A 218 11.08 -1.66 -11.34
C ALA A 218 12.55 -1.89 -10.96
N LYS A 219 12.97 -1.54 -9.75
CA LYS A 219 14.34 -1.79 -9.23
C LYS A 219 14.72 -3.26 -9.21
N LEU A 220 13.72 -4.14 -9.15
CA LEU A 220 13.86 -5.59 -9.14
C LEU A 220 13.73 -6.19 -10.54
N GLY A 221 13.48 -5.36 -11.55
CA GLY A 221 13.19 -5.79 -12.92
C GLY A 221 11.85 -6.51 -13.07
N LEU A 222 10.95 -6.37 -12.09
CA LEU A 222 9.66 -7.03 -12.01
C LEU A 222 8.52 -6.00 -12.24
N PRO A 223 7.33 -6.45 -12.67
CA PRO A 223 6.18 -5.57 -12.79
C PRO A 223 5.70 -5.10 -11.41
N ASP A 224 5.11 -3.91 -11.35
CA ASP A 224 4.33 -3.50 -10.20
C ASP A 224 2.99 -4.25 -10.18
N VAL A 225 2.41 -4.39 -9.00
CA VAL A 225 1.19 -5.19 -8.74
C VAL A 225 0.10 -4.27 -8.24
N ALA A 226 -1.09 -4.38 -8.82
CA ALA A 226 -2.29 -3.69 -8.36
C ALA A 226 -3.37 -4.67 -7.92
N ILE A 227 -4.20 -4.25 -6.99
CA ILE A 227 -5.49 -4.85 -6.62
C ILE A 227 -6.54 -3.76 -6.76
N GLU A 228 -7.58 -4.08 -7.51
CA GLU A 228 -8.75 -3.23 -7.72
C GLU A 228 -9.86 -3.58 -6.72
N ASP A 229 -10.78 -2.65 -6.55
CA ASP A 229 -12.04 -2.82 -5.81
C ASP A 229 -11.89 -3.41 -4.39
N SER A 230 -10.82 -3.06 -3.69
CA SER A 230 -10.67 -3.40 -2.27
C SER A 230 -11.40 -2.38 -1.37
N SER A 231 -11.39 -2.62 -0.05
CA SER A 231 -11.90 -1.67 0.95
C SER A 231 -10.80 -1.20 1.89
N TRP A 232 -11.04 -0.11 2.62
CA TRP A 232 -10.11 0.31 3.68
C TRP A 232 -10.04 -0.72 4.81
N GLY A 233 -11.14 -1.40 5.13
CA GLY A 233 -11.20 -2.47 6.12
C GLY A 233 -10.29 -3.66 5.78
N SER A 234 -10.18 -4.01 4.50
CA SER A 234 -9.31 -5.08 4.02
C SER A 234 -7.87 -4.64 3.71
N ASN A 235 -7.53 -3.36 3.82
CA ASN A 235 -6.26 -2.78 3.33
C ASN A 235 -5.00 -3.46 3.88
N ASP A 236 -4.98 -3.85 5.16
CA ASP A 236 -3.86 -4.60 5.75
C ASP A 236 -3.67 -5.98 5.10
N GLN A 237 -4.77 -6.70 4.84
CA GLN A 237 -4.73 -8.02 4.19
C GLN A 237 -4.33 -7.89 2.72
N VAL A 238 -4.87 -6.88 2.02
CA VAL A 238 -4.49 -6.51 0.65
C VAL A 238 -2.99 -6.25 0.58
N GLY A 239 -2.46 -5.40 1.48
CA GLY A 239 -1.04 -5.10 1.54
C GLY A 239 -0.17 -6.34 1.80
N ASN A 240 -0.60 -7.22 2.72
CA ASN A 240 0.08 -8.47 2.99
C ASN A 240 0.07 -9.42 1.78
N LEU A 241 -1.06 -9.55 1.10
CA LEU A 241 -1.17 -10.41 -0.09
C LEU A 241 -0.28 -9.91 -1.23
N ILE A 242 -0.31 -8.61 -1.52
CA ILE A 242 0.58 -7.98 -2.51
C ILE A 242 2.04 -8.24 -2.16
N ASN A 243 2.46 -7.99 -0.91
CA ASN A 243 3.84 -8.21 -0.49
C ASN A 243 4.26 -9.68 -0.61
N LEU A 244 3.37 -10.62 -0.27
CA LEU A 244 3.64 -12.05 -0.42
C LEU A 244 3.75 -12.48 -1.89
N LEU A 245 2.91 -11.93 -2.78
CA LEU A 245 3.05 -12.16 -4.21
C LEU A 245 4.38 -11.60 -4.71
N CYS A 246 4.70 -10.34 -4.38
CA CYS A 246 5.96 -9.71 -4.77
C CYS A 246 7.18 -10.51 -4.27
N GLN A 247 7.14 -11.00 -3.02
CA GLN A 247 8.19 -11.85 -2.47
C GLN A 247 8.31 -13.18 -3.23
N SER A 248 7.18 -13.84 -3.48
CA SER A 248 7.14 -15.11 -4.20
C SER A 248 7.74 -15.01 -5.60
N ILE A 249 7.36 -13.98 -6.37
CA ILE A 249 7.90 -13.78 -7.71
C ILE A 249 9.37 -13.38 -7.71
N ALA A 250 9.82 -12.61 -6.74
CA ALA A 250 11.23 -12.23 -6.58
C ALA A 250 12.12 -13.44 -6.25
N GLU A 251 11.63 -14.35 -5.41
CA GLU A 251 12.34 -15.56 -5.01
C GLU A 251 12.28 -16.69 -6.05
N GLY A 252 11.20 -16.75 -6.85
CA GLY A 252 10.99 -17.75 -7.87
C GLY A 252 11.67 -17.42 -9.21
N GLY A 253 12.14 -16.18 -9.37
CA GLY A 253 12.62 -15.66 -10.63
C GLY A 253 11.47 -15.08 -11.47
N ALA A 254 11.59 -15.10 -12.78
CA ALA A 254 10.69 -14.39 -13.68
C ALA A 254 9.26 -14.93 -13.67
N ILE A 255 8.27 -14.03 -13.57
CA ILE A 255 6.94 -14.31 -14.10
C ILE A 255 7.07 -14.36 -15.64
N ARG A 256 6.79 -15.50 -16.23
CA ARG A 256 6.97 -15.71 -17.68
C ARG A 256 5.73 -15.33 -18.50
N LYS A 257 4.56 -15.39 -17.88
CA LYS A 257 3.26 -15.13 -18.51
C LYS A 257 2.25 -14.61 -17.48
N ILE A 258 1.25 -13.90 -17.93
CA ILE A 258 0.02 -13.65 -17.19
C ILE A 258 -0.83 -14.92 -17.17
N GLY A 259 -1.77 -15.02 -16.25
CA GLY A 259 -2.65 -16.19 -16.07
C GLY A 259 -2.68 -16.66 -14.64
N GLU A 260 -2.99 -17.92 -14.42
CA GLU A 260 -3.07 -18.47 -13.07
C GLU A 260 -1.69 -18.53 -12.38
N PHE A 261 -1.70 -18.16 -11.12
CA PHE A 261 -0.52 -18.18 -10.27
C PHE A 261 -0.89 -18.73 -8.89
N LYS A 262 -0.23 -19.79 -8.49
CA LYS A 262 -0.40 -20.36 -7.16
C LYS A 262 0.50 -19.65 -6.16
N LEU A 263 -0.09 -18.86 -5.28
CA LEU A 263 0.59 -18.28 -4.14
C LEU A 263 0.49 -19.25 -2.95
N ASP A 264 1.60 -19.77 -2.47
CA ASP A 264 1.67 -20.59 -1.26
C ASP A 264 2.61 -19.91 -0.26
N LEU A 265 2.04 -19.42 0.83
CA LEU A 265 2.80 -18.75 1.90
C LEU A 265 3.96 -19.62 2.41
N ARG A 266 3.76 -20.94 2.48
CA ARG A 266 4.78 -21.87 3.00
C ARG A 266 5.93 -22.09 2.03
N ALA A 267 5.76 -21.73 0.76
CA ALA A 267 6.79 -21.79 -0.28
C ALA A 267 7.72 -20.57 -0.29
N ILE A 268 7.40 -19.51 0.44
CA ILE A 268 8.28 -18.34 0.61
C ILE A 268 9.60 -18.78 1.24
N LYS A 269 10.72 -18.45 0.59
CA LYS A 269 12.05 -18.90 1.01
C LYS A 269 12.60 -18.07 2.16
N ASP A 270 12.35 -16.76 2.18
CA ASP A 270 12.73 -15.93 3.32
C ASP A 270 11.93 -16.36 4.57
N SER A 271 12.64 -16.92 5.53
CA SER A 271 12.03 -17.47 6.74
C SER A 271 11.44 -16.38 7.64
N THR A 272 12.01 -15.18 7.64
CA THR A 272 11.52 -14.07 8.47
C THR A 272 10.17 -13.60 7.96
N VAL A 273 10.05 -13.42 6.64
CA VAL A 273 8.77 -13.06 5.98
C VAL A 273 7.76 -14.19 6.19
N ARG A 274 8.12 -15.41 5.82
CA ARG A 274 7.24 -16.57 5.94
C ARG A 274 6.71 -16.77 7.35
N ASP A 275 7.60 -16.85 8.35
CA ASP A 275 7.24 -17.21 9.72
C ASP A 275 6.43 -16.08 10.40
N SER A 276 6.70 -14.82 10.04
CA SER A 276 5.89 -13.68 10.47
C SER A 276 4.46 -13.79 9.96
N GLN A 277 4.29 -14.07 8.66
CA GLN A 277 2.97 -14.17 8.04
C GLN A 277 2.22 -15.44 8.48
N VAL A 278 2.90 -16.57 8.65
CA VAL A 278 2.28 -17.79 9.20
C VAL A 278 1.70 -17.56 10.60
N LYS A 279 2.39 -16.79 11.44
CA LYS A 279 1.88 -16.43 12.78
C LYS A 279 0.65 -15.55 12.77
N SER A 280 0.45 -14.76 11.72
CA SER A 280 -0.71 -13.87 11.57
C SER A 280 -1.94 -14.58 11.02
N LEU A 281 -1.80 -15.82 10.50
CA LEU A 281 -2.92 -16.59 9.98
C LEU A 281 -3.89 -16.99 11.10
N LYS A 282 -5.19 -16.86 10.82
CA LYS A 282 -6.25 -17.38 11.69
C LYS A 282 -6.34 -18.91 11.58
N ALA A 283 -7.02 -19.54 12.54
CA ALA A 283 -7.05 -21.01 12.66
C ALA A 283 -7.62 -21.75 11.43
N ASN A 284 -8.53 -21.11 10.69
CA ASN A 284 -9.15 -21.64 9.47
C ASN A 284 -8.46 -21.23 8.16
N ALA A 285 -7.35 -20.51 8.22
CA ALA A 285 -6.64 -20.01 7.06
C ALA A 285 -6.00 -21.13 6.23
N ALA A 286 -6.15 -21.07 4.90
CA ALA A 286 -5.47 -21.98 3.99
C ALA A 286 -3.98 -21.63 3.80
N GLY A 287 -3.64 -20.34 3.76
CA GLY A 287 -2.31 -19.83 3.44
C GLY A 287 -1.89 -20.13 1.99
N VAL A 288 -2.84 -20.48 1.14
CA VAL A 288 -2.66 -20.77 -0.28
C VAL A 288 -3.80 -20.12 -1.05
N ALA A 289 -3.46 -19.48 -2.18
CA ALA A 289 -4.43 -18.90 -3.09
C ALA A 289 -4.11 -19.23 -4.55
N CYS A 290 -5.15 -19.39 -5.38
CA CYS A 290 -5.04 -19.37 -6.82
C CYS A 290 -5.42 -17.99 -7.32
N LEU A 291 -4.42 -17.23 -7.73
CA LEU A 291 -4.56 -15.86 -8.23
C LEU A 291 -4.66 -15.90 -9.76
N THR A 292 -5.38 -14.94 -10.34
CA THR A 292 -5.31 -14.67 -11.77
C THR A 292 -4.50 -13.39 -11.97
N LEU A 293 -3.32 -13.50 -12.59
CA LEU A 293 -2.51 -12.35 -12.96
C LEU A 293 -2.97 -11.86 -14.32
N LYS A 294 -3.40 -10.60 -14.41
CA LYS A 294 -3.83 -9.93 -15.63
C LYS A 294 -2.92 -8.76 -15.93
N GLN A 295 -2.91 -8.32 -17.17
CA GLN A 295 -2.33 -7.02 -17.51
C GLN A 295 -3.27 -5.94 -17.01
N ASP A 296 -2.76 -5.02 -16.19
CA ASP A 296 -3.53 -3.91 -15.66
C ASP A 296 -3.45 -2.68 -16.56
N LYS A 297 -4.40 -1.75 -16.40
CA LYS A 297 -4.43 -0.46 -17.07
C LYS A 297 -3.66 0.56 -16.25
N TRP A 298 -2.87 1.37 -16.96
CA TRP A 298 -2.17 2.47 -16.33
C TRP A 298 -3.13 3.62 -16.01
N GLU A 299 -3.03 4.15 -14.79
CA GLU A 299 -3.74 5.34 -14.34
C GLU A 299 -2.76 6.50 -14.08
N GLU A 300 -3.29 7.74 -14.03
CA GLU A 300 -2.45 8.90 -13.74
C GLU A 300 -1.84 8.79 -12.33
N GLY A 301 -0.53 8.88 -12.25
CA GLY A 301 0.22 8.70 -11.00
C GLY A 301 0.82 7.32 -10.81
N ASP A 302 0.47 6.34 -11.63
CA ASP A 302 1.09 5.02 -11.58
C ASP A 302 2.59 5.06 -11.92
N PRO A 303 3.37 4.07 -11.46
CA PRO A 303 4.78 3.98 -11.80
C PRO A 303 4.97 3.73 -13.30
N LYS A 304 6.03 4.29 -13.87
CA LYS A 304 6.41 4.04 -15.28
C LYS A 304 7.01 2.63 -15.45
N ASN A 305 6.27 1.62 -15.07
CA ASN A 305 6.67 0.23 -15.09
C ASN A 305 5.57 -0.62 -15.72
N ARG A 306 5.87 -1.87 -16.01
CA ARG A 306 4.85 -2.88 -16.33
C ARG A 306 3.97 -3.08 -15.12
N LEU A 307 2.69 -3.29 -15.34
CA LEU A 307 1.69 -3.38 -14.29
C LEU A 307 0.86 -4.64 -14.47
N ILE A 308 0.68 -5.38 -13.40
CA ILE A 308 -0.21 -6.55 -13.35
C ILE A 308 -1.27 -6.35 -12.28
N GLU A 309 -2.50 -6.69 -12.63
CA GLU A 309 -3.61 -6.82 -11.69
C GLU A 309 -3.58 -8.22 -11.06
N LEU A 310 -3.73 -8.28 -9.75
CA LEU A 310 -3.99 -9.49 -9.01
C LEU A 310 -5.51 -9.64 -8.88
N ALA A 311 -6.10 -10.58 -9.63
CA ALA A 311 -7.54 -10.79 -9.66
C ALA A 311 -7.96 -12.09 -8.96
N PRO A 312 -9.09 -12.10 -8.23
CA PRO A 312 -9.64 -13.26 -7.52
C PRO A 312 -10.63 -14.07 -8.37
N ASP A 313 -10.38 -14.24 -9.69
CA ASP A 313 -11.36 -14.79 -10.64
C ASP A 313 -11.86 -16.19 -10.30
N LYS A 314 -11.09 -16.97 -9.56
CA LYS A 314 -11.44 -18.34 -9.18
C LYS A 314 -12.35 -18.41 -7.93
N TYR A 315 -12.57 -17.29 -7.27
CA TYR A 315 -13.31 -17.26 -6.02
C TYR A 315 -14.78 -16.89 -6.27
N PRO A 316 -15.70 -17.37 -5.40
CA PRO A 316 -17.11 -17.05 -5.53
C PRO A 316 -17.37 -15.58 -5.18
N GLY A 317 -18.38 -15.00 -5.79
CA GLY A 317 -18.83 -13.64 -5.60
C GLY A 317 -19.42 -13.04 -6.87
N ASP A 318 -20.41 -12.18 -6.72
CA ASP A 318 -21.13 -11.59 -7.83
C ASP A 318 -20.35 -10.45 -8.51
N ASP A 319 -19.51 -9.78 -7.75
CA ASP A 319 -18.60 -8.72 -8.23
C ASP A 319 -17.14 -8.99 -7.87
N LEU A 320 -16.25 -8.08 -8.24
CA LEU A 320 -14.82 -8.21 -8.00
C LEU A 320 -14.52 -8.14 -6.49
N HIS A 321 -15.18 -7.23 -5.78
CA HIS A 321 -14.96 -7.03 -4.35
C HIS A 321 -15.36 -8.27 -3.53
N ALA A 322 -16.56 -8.84 -3.77
CA ALA A 322 -17.02 -10.06 -3.11
C ALA A 322 -16.07 -11.26 -3.36
N ARG A 323 -15.53 -11.38 -4.58
CA ARG A 323 -14.52 -12.42 -4.89
C ARG A 323 -13.20 -12.15 -4.17
N LEU A 324 -12.82 -10.90 -4.03
CA LEU A 324 -11.60 -10.50 -3.29
C LEU A 324 -11.74 -10.86 -1.80
N ASP A 325 -12.88 -10.57 -1.19
CA ASP A 325 -13.16 -10.92 0.21
C ASP A 325 -13.18 -12.42 0.43
N ALA A 326 -13.80 -13.18 -0.46
CA ALA A 326 -13.80 -14.64 -0.40
C ALA A 326 -12.36 -15.21 -0.49
N MET A 327 -11.52 -14.62 -1.34
CA MET A 327 -10.12 -14.98 -1.47
C MET A 327 -9.33 -14.64 -0.19
N MET A 328 -9.51 -13.44 0.35
CA MET A 328 -8.83 -12.98 1.57
C MET A 328 -9.21 -13.86 2.77
N SER A 329 -10.51 -14.12 2.92
CA SER A 329 -11.03 -15.00 3.98
C SER A 329 -10.49 -16.42 3.86
N SER A 330 -10.37 -16.96 2.64
CA SER A 330 -9.76 -18.27 2.41
C SER A 330 -8.27 -18.28 2.74
N PHE A 331 -7.53 -17.26 2.30
CA PHE A 331 -6.07 -17.21 2.46
C PHE A 331 -5.65 -16.94 3.90
N PHE A 332 -6.18 -15.87 4.52
CA PHE A 332 -5.79 -15.42 5.86
C PHE A 332 -6.66 -16.00 6.99
N GLY A 333 -7.81 -16.56 6.64
CA GLY A 333 -8.85 -16.93 7.57
C GLY A 333 -9.76 -15.76 7.95
N SER A 334 -10.97 -16.07 8.33
CA SER A 334 -11.96 -15.12 8.83
C SER A 334 -12.25 -15.38 10.30
N GLU A 335 -12.68 -14.36 11.02
CA GLU A 335 -13.35 -14.53 12.30
C GLU A 335 -14.82 -14.76 12.00
N ASP A 336 -15.32 -15.98 12.20
CA ASP A 336 -16.75 -16.26 12.18
C ASP A 336 -17.40 -15.59 13.39
N ALA A 337 -17.65 -14.31 13.28
CA ALA A 337 -18.29 -13.52 14.34
C ALA A 337 -19.78 -13.35 14.06
N LEU A 338 -20.55 -14.43 14.08
CA LEU A 338 -22.00 -14.35 14.06
C LEU A 338 -22.59 -15.02 15.29
N ALA A 339 -22.61 -14.26 16.38
CA ALA A 339 -23.41 -14.60 17.53
C ALA A 339 -24.82 -14.04 17.34
N LYS A 340 -25.81 -14.90 17.36
CA LYS A 340 -27.22 -14.54 17.48
C LYS A 340 -27.44 -13.98 18.89
N VAL A 341 -27.16 -12.68 19.07
CA VAL A 341 -27.21 -12.04 20.39
C VAL A 341 -28.59 -11.48 20.64
N ARG A 342 -29.22 -11.92 21.76
CA ARG A 342 -30.42 -11.26 22.27
C ARG A 342 -30.02 -9.89 22.80
N HIS A 343 -30.72 -8.86 22.34
CA HIS A 343 -30.59 -7.50 22.91
C HIS A 343 -30.93 -7.52 24.36
N ASN A 344 -30.02 -7.11 25.21
CA ASN A 344 -30.24 -6.93 26.65
C ASN A 344 -30.01 -5.45 26.99
N GLU A 345 -30.34 -5.07 28.22
CA GLU A 345 -30.24 -3.68 28.70
C GLU A 345 -28.81 -3.10 28.51
N GLU A 346 -27.79 -3.92 28.72
CA GLU A 346 -26.39 -3.51 28.58
C GLU A 346 -26.03 -3.17 27.12
N LEU A 347 -26.49 -4.00 26.17
CA LEU A 347 -26.29 -3.75 24.72
C LEU A 347 -27.08 -2.53 24.26
N LEU A 348 -28.31 -2.35 24.74
CA LEU A 348 -29.11 -1.18 24.41
C LEU A 348 -28.49 0.13 24.96
N ALA A 349 -27.94 0.09 26.16
CA ALA A 349 -27.23 1.22 26.74
C ALA A 349 -25.94 1.54 25.99
N ALA A 350 -25.21 0.52 25.50
CA ALA A 350 -24.02 0.70 24.64
C ALA A 350 -24.41 1.32 23.30
N SER A 351 -25.47 0.82 22.66
CA SER A 351 -26.00 1.37 21.42
C SER A 351 -26.45 2.83 21.58
N ALA A 352 -27.10 3.18 22.68
CA ALA A 352 -27.50 4.57 22.94
C ALA A 352 -26.27 5.51 23.02
N ARG A 353 -25.17 5.05 23.64
CA ARG A 353 -23.92 5.82 23.67
C ARG A 353 -23.29 5.95 22.28
N ALA A 354 -23.29 4.89 21.48
CA ALA A 354 -22.81 4.92 20.11
C ALA A 354 -23.62 5.89 19.25
N LYS A 355 -24.95 5.84 19.32
CA LYS A 355 -25.84 6.78 18.60
C LYS A 355 -25.55 8.24 18.95
N ALA A 356 -25.23 8.54 20.21
CA ALA A 356 -24.88 9.89 20.65
C ALA A 356 -23.58 10.42 19.99
N LYS A 357 -22.72 9.52 19.48
CA LYS A 357 -21.49 9.88 18.77
C LYS A 357 -21.68 10.13 17.27
N LEU A 358 -22.76 9.65 16.65
CA LEU A 358 -22.96 9.75 15.20
C LEU A 358 -22.85 11.16 14.65
N PRO A 359 -23.36 12.24 15.30
CA PRO A 359 -23.19 13.60 14.77
C PRO A 359 -21.70 14.05 14.72
N GLU A 360 -20.89 13.63 15.67
CA GLU A 360 -19.44 13.91 15.68
C GLU A 360 -18.74 13.17 14.56
N LEU A 361 -19.06 11.89 14.36
CA LEU A 361 -18.53 11.03 13.29
C LEU A 361 -18.91 11.57 11.92
N GLN A 362 -20.18 11.97 11.69
CA GLN A 362 -20.64 12.58 10.46
C GLN A 362 -19.88 13.86 10.15
N LYS A 363 -19.67 14.71 11.17
CA LYS A 363 -18.88 15.93 11.00
C LYS A 363 -17.43 15.62 10.61
N ALA A 364 -16.80 14.63 11.23
CA ALA A 364 -15.45 14.20 10.89
C ALA A 364 -15.39 13.65 9.45
N PHE A 365 -16.33 12.78 9.08
CA PHE A 365 -16.44 12.22 7.74
C PHE A 365 -16.61 13.32 6.67
N THR A 366 -17.51 14.27 6.92
CA THR A 366 -17.77 15.40 6.00
C THR A 366 -16.59 16.36 5.87
N ALA A 367 -15.80 16.52 6.93
CA ALA A 367 -14.58 17.33 6.90
C ALA A 367 -13.42 16.65 6.12
N GLY A 368 -13.55 15.38 5.83
CA GLY A 368 -12.56 14.53 5.17
C GLY A 368 -11.70 13.78 6.20
N LEU A 369 -11.72 12.46 6.11
CA LEU A 369 -10.90 11.57 6.91
C LEU A 369 -9.45 11.57 6.40
N GLN A 370 -8.50 11.20 7.27
CA GLN A 370 -7.11 11.04 6.84
C GLN A 370 -6.95 9.80 5.96
N PRO A 371 -5.96 9.74 5.07
CA PRO A 371 -5.66 8.50 4.34
C PRO A 371 -5.45 7.31 5.28
N GLY A 372 -6.19 6.22 5.04
CA GLY A 372 -6.20 5.04 5.90
C GLY A 372 -7.10 5.17 7.13
N GLU A 373 -7.83 6.25 7.27
CA GLU A 373 -8.88 6.40 8.28
C GLU A 373 -10.24 6.09 7.66
N PHE A 374 -11.06 5.29 8.33
CA PHE A 374 -12.41 4.93 7.88
C PHE A 374 -13.35 4.69 9.06
N ILE A 375 -14.65 4.61 8.76
CA ILE A 375 -15.70 4.44 9.76
C ILE A 375 -16.59 3.30 9.32
N ASP A 376 -16.78 2.31 10.20
CA ASP A 376 -17.79 1.26 10.09
C ASP A 376 -18.96 1.57 10.97
N LEU A 377 -20.15 1.34 10.44
CA LEU A 377 -21.42 1.51 11.17
C LEU A 377 -22.17 0.18 11.19
N LYS A 378 -22.62 -0.24 12.37
CA LYS A 378 -23.41 -1.46 12.55
C LYS A 378 -24.88 -1.18 12.30
N ALA A 379 -25.42 -1.77 11.24
CA ALA A 379 -26.80 -1.57 10.80
C ALA A 379 -27.61 -2.85 10.75
N PRO A 380 -28.96 -2.78 10.87
CA PRO A 380 -29.85 -3.93 10.78
C PRO A 380 -30.23 -4.24 9.35
N PHE A 381 -30.19 -5.50 8.99
CA PHE A 381 -30.69 -6.01 7.72
C PHE A 381 -31.76 -7.07 7.94
N PRO A 382 -32.93 -6.97 7.26
CA PRO A 382 -34.02 -7.92 7.45
C PRO A 382 -33.63 -9.30 6.89
N THR A 383 -33.97 -10.34 7.63
CA THR A 383 -33.78 -11.73 7.21
C THR A 383 -35.07 -12.33 6.65
N PRO A 384 -35.03 -13.33 5.73
CA PRO A 384 -36.22 -13.96 5.14
C PRO A 384 -37.19 -14.58 6.16
N ASP A 385 -36.72 -14.95 7.34
CA ASP A 385 -37.52 -15.50 8.43
C ASP A 385 -38.17 -14.42 9.33
N GLY A 386 -38.08 -13.14 8.91
CA GLY A 386 -38.61 -11.97 9.65
C GLY A 386 -37.75 -11.53 10.84
N GLY A 387 -36.52 -12.03 10.92
CA GLY A 387 -35.53 -11.60 11.90
C GLY A 387 -34.73 -10.38 11.45
N THR A 388 -33.63 -10.12 12.12
CA THR A 388 -32.69 -9.04 11.79
C THR A 388 -31.25 -9.56 11.97
N GLU A 389 -30.46 -9.40 10.94
CA GLU A 389 -29.02 -9.60 10.95
C GLU A 389 -28.32 -8.24 11.12
N TRP A 390 -27.37 -8.17 12.03
CA TRP A 390 -26.63 -6.93 12.33
C TRP A 390 -25.26 -7.02 11.69
N MET A 391 -25.02 -6.17 10.70
CA MET A 391 -23.79 -6.20 9.91
C MET A 391 -23.09 -4.86 9.92
N TRP A 392 -21.77 -4.88 9.65
CA TRP A 392 -20.96 -3.69 9.54
C TRP A 392 -20.99 -3.13 8.12
N VAL A 393 -21.00 -1.81 8.02
CA VAL A 393 -21.03 -1.06 6.75
C VAL A 393 -19.89 -0.03 6.79
N GLU A 394 -18.87 -0.21 5.97
CA GLU A 394 -17.81 0.76 5.76
C GLU A 394 -18.37 1.97 5.01
N VAL A 395 -18.34 3.15 5.63
CA VAL A 395 -19.00 4.35 5.12
C VAL A 395 -18.26 4.93 3.94
N THR A 396 -18.91 5.00 2.77
CA THR A 396 -18.39 5.66 1.56
C THR A 396 -19.08 7.00 1.28
N SER A 397 -20.31 7.20 1.80
CA SER A 397 -21.02 8.46 1.68
C SER A 397 -21.95 8.68 2.88
N TRP A 398 -21.98 9.90 3.39
CA TRP A 398 -22.87 10.29 4.50
C TRP A 398 -23.54 11.63 4.20
N LYS A 399 -24.81 11.59 3.84
CA LYS A 399 -25.59 12.78 3.51
C LYS A 399 -26.88 12.81 4.31
N ASP A 400 -27.02 13.83 5.15
CA ASP A 400 -28.15 13.98 6.06
C ASP A 400 -28.32 12.72 6.95
N ASP A 401 -29.46 12.02 6.84
CA ASP A 401 -29.77 10.78 7.53
C ASP A 401 -29.43 9.50 6.74
N LYS A 402 -28.94 9.64 5.51
CA LYS A 402 -28.63 8.54 4.59
C LYS A 402 -27.14 8.24 4.55
N ILE A 403 -26.83 7.00 4.72
CA ILE A 403 -25.47 6.48 4.71
C ILE A 403 -25.39 5.42 3.62
N LYS A 404 -24.42 5.57 2.72
CA LYS A 404 -24.02 4.50 1.79
C LYS A 404 -22.68 3.96 2.21
N GLY A 405 -22.48 2.69 2.00
CA GLY A 405 -21.21 2.06 2.30
C GLY A 405 -21.14 0.64 1.79
N LEU A 406 -19.97 0.04 1.98
CA LEU A 406 -19.69 -1.35 1.62
C LEU A 406 -20.06 -2.25 2.79
N LEU A 407 -20.76 -3.33 2.50
CA LEU A 407 -21.07 -4.33 3.52
C LEU A 407 -19.80 -5.10 3.88
N ASP A 408 -19.35 -5.00 5.12
CA ASP A 408 -18.06 -5.54 5.57
C ASP A 408 -18.11 -7.02 5.96
N ASN A 409 -19.31 -7.58 6.14
CA ASN A 409 -19.51 -8.96 6.55
C ASN A 409 -20.29 -9.75 5.51
N GLU A 410 -19.89 -11.00 5.26
CA GLU A 410 -20.73 -11.94 4.51
C GLU A 410 -21.98 -12.28 5.31
N PRO A 411 -23.20 -12.06 4.74
CA PRO A 411 -24.45 -12.37 5.41
C PRO A 411 -24.61 -13.88 5.65
N SER A 412 -25.06 -14.24 6.84
CA SER A 412 -25.37 -15.64 7.16
C SER A 412 -26.81 -16.03 6.91
N PHE A 413 -27.71 -15.06 6.92
CA PHE A 413 -29.15 -15.30 6.86
C PHE A 413 -29.85 -14.56 5.74
N THR A 414 -29.18 -13.67 5.04
CA THR A 414 -29.73 -12.84 3.96
C THR A 414 -29.03 -13.19 2.66
N SER A 415 -29.69 -14.04 1.82
CA SER A 415 -29.11 -14.57 0.60
C SER A 415 -28.98 -13.56 -0.55
N ASP A 416 -29.62 -12.40 -0.44
CA ASP A 416 -29.66 -11.38 -1.49
C ASP A 416 -28.61 -10.27 -1.27
N LEU A 417 -27.77 -10.39 -0.22
CA LEU A 417 -26.68 -9.48 0.09
C LEU A 417 -25.37 -10.27 0.14
N HIS A 418 -24.27 -9.57 -0.17
CA HIS A 418 -22.92 -10.12 -0.16
C HIS A 418 -21.95 -9.12 0.48
N ALA A 419 -20.89 -9.60 1.10
CA ALA A 419 -19.79 -8.75 1.51
C ALA A 419 -19.30 -7.90 0.34
N GLY A 420 -19.02 -6.63 0.61
CA GLY A 420 -18.61 -5.65 -0.40
C GLY A 420 -19.72 -5.05 -1.24
N GLN A 421 -20.93 -5.53 -1.10
CA GLN A 421 -22.06 -4.92 -1.78
C GLN A 421 -22.31 -3.51 -1.23
N VAL A 422 -22.55 -2.55 -2.16
CA VAL A 422 -22.96 -1.20 -1.77
C VAL A 422 -24.38 -1.23 -1.21
N VAL A 423 -24.53 -0.81 0.03
CA VAL A 423 -25.81 -0.74 0.74
C VAL A 423 -26.13 0.69 1.17
N GLU A 424 -27.41 0.97 1.35
CA GLU A 424 -27.90 2.24 1.91
C GLU A 424 -28.62 1.96 3.23
N VAL A 425 -28.21 2.62 4.29
CA VAL A 425 -28.81 2.52 5.63
C VAL A 425 -29.15 3.91 6.17
N ARG A 426 -30.04 3.97 7.15
CA ARG A 426 -30.42 5.25 7.79
C ARG A 426 -29.66 5.44 9.08
N GLN A 427 -29.29 6.67 9.38
CA GLN A 427 -28.56 7.02 10.59
C GLN A 427 -29.31 6.61 11.88
N GLU A 428 -30.64 6.69 11.88
CA GLU A 428 -31.48 6.31 13.02
C GLU A 428 -31.41 4.83 13.34
N ASP A 429 -31.13 3.98 12.34
CA ASP A 429 -31.08 2.53 12.45
C ASP A 429 -29.71 2.02 12.94
N ILE A 430 -28.66 2.88 12.95
CA ILE A 430 -27.32 2.49 13.37
C ILE A 430 -27.32 2.04 14.84
N PHE A 431 -26.65 0.92 15.10
CA PHE A 431 -26.60 0.30 16.44
C PHE A 431 -25.27 0.53 17.15
N ASP A 432 -24.15 0.54 16.41
CA ASP A 432 -22.80 0.78 16.93
C ASP A 432 -21.93 1.39 15.84
N TYR A 433 -20.70 1.77 16.16
CA TYR A 433 -19.70 2.25 15.20
C TYR A 433 -18.31 1.75 15.57
N ILE A 434 -17.42 1.71 14.57
CA ILE A 434 -15.97 1.63 14.74
C ILE A 434 -15.36 2.74 13.90
N ARG A 435 -14.51 3.58 14.50
CA ARG A 435 -13.64 4.50 13.76
C ARG A 435 -12.24 3.94 13.80
N HIS A 436 -11.67 3.70 12.65
CA HIS A 436 -10.33 3.21 12.46
C HIS A 436 -9.41 4.37 12.15
N TYR A 437 -8.27 4.44 12.84
CA TYR A 437 -7.26 5.47 12.64
C TYR A 437 -6.05 4.91 11.90
N PRO A 438 -5.27 5.77 11.18
CA PRO A 438 -4.08 5.32 10.43
C PRO A 438 -3.00 4.65 11.29
N ASP A 439 -2.97 4.95 12.58
CA ASP A 439 -2.07 4.34 13.57
C ASP A 439 -2.58 3.01 14.16
N LYS A 440 -3.62 2.43 13.54
CA LYS A 440 -4.30 1.19 13.94
C LYS A 440 -5.08 1.25 15.25
N ARG A 441 -5.20 2.41 15.87
CA ARG A 441 -6.16 2.60 16.95
C ARG A 441 -7.59 2.51 16.42
N THR A 442 -8.49 2.01 17.24
CA THR A 442 -9.92 2.02 16.98
C THR A 442 -10.67 2.75 18.10
N GLU A 443 -11.82 3.33 17.76
CA GLU A 443 -12.77 3.92 18.71
C GLU A 443 -14.16 3.33 18.45
N GLY A 444 -14.90 2.98 19.49
CA GLY A 444 -16.23 2.36 19.39
C GLY A 444 -16.19 0.86 19.59
N ASN A 445 -17.05 0.11 18.87
CA ASN A 445 -17.27 -1.34 19.01
C ASN A 445 -17.68 -1.82 20.41
N THR A 446 -18.34 -0.97 21.15
CA THR A 446 -18.72 -1.28 22.55
C THR A 446 -19.70 -2.45 22.63
N THR A 447 -20.58 -2.61 21.64
CA THR A 447 -21.52 -3.75 21.59
C THR A 447 -20.80 -5.06 21.25
N GLY A 448 -19.79 -5.02 20.36
CA GLY A 448 -18.94 -6.17 20.05
C GLY A 448 -18.13 -6.65 21.24
N ASP A 449 -17.59 -5.73 22.04
CA ASP A 449 -16.86 -6.09 23.27
C ASP A 449 -17.75 -6.80 24.30
N ILE A 450 -18.99 -6.36 24.45
CA ILE A 450 -19.98 -7.00 25.33
C ILE A 450 -20.30 -8.41 24.82
N ILE A 451 -20.45 -8.58 23.52
CA ILE A 451 -20.73 -9.87 22.87
C ILE A 451 -19.58 -10.84 23.09
N ARG A 452 -18.35 -10.46 22.74
CA ARG A 452 -17.13 -11.28 22.90
C ARG A 452 -16.91 -11.73 24.34
N LYS A 453 -17.18 -10.85 25.31
CA LYS A 453 -17.04 -11.19 26.73
C LYS A 453 -18.00 -12.32 27.14
N LYS A 454 -19.19 -12.35 26.55
CA LYS A 454 -20.20 -13.39 26.84
C LYS A 454 -19.94 -14.70 26.11
N GLU A 455 -19.31 -14.66 24.93
CA GLU A 455 -18.92 -15.84 24.15
C GLU A 455 -17.74 -16.58 24.77
N ASN A 456 -16.77 -15.87 25.31
CA ASN A 456 -15.65 -16.48 26.04
C ASN A 456 -16.09 -17.28 27.28
N ASP A 457 -17.30 -17.00 27.78
CA ASP A 457 -17.92 -17.77 28.87
C ASP A 457 -18.69 -19.03 28.38
N GLN A 458 -18.81 -19.24 27.07
CA GLN A 458 -19.50 -20.40 26.46
C GLN A 458 -18.59 -21.07 25.39
N SER A 459 -18.28 -22.36 25.58
CA SER A 459 -17.31 -23.19 24.84
C SER A 459 -17.37 -23.19 23.29
N PRO A 460 -16.25 -23.56 22.57
CA PRO A 460 -16.01 -23.23 21.15
C PRO A 460 -16.76 -24.10 20.17
N THR A 461 -17.30 -23.50 19.11
CA THR A 461 -17.78 -24.16 17.87
C THR A 461 -16.62 -24.40 16.90
N GLN A 462 -16.61 -25.54 16.18
CA GLN A 462 -15.57 -25.86 15.20
C GLN A 462 -15.70 -24.98 13.94
N PRO A 463 -14.59 -24.43 13.41
CA PRO A 463 -14.61 -23.58 12.21
C PRO A 463 -14.91 -24.39 10.93
N ALA A 464 -15.64 -23.77 10.00
CA ALA A 464 -15.91 -24.33 8.67
C ALA A 464 -14.61 -24.51 7.85
N LYS A 465 -14.55 -25.57 7.05
CA LYS A 465 -13.38 -25.90 6.22
C LYS A 465 -13.34 -24.95 5.01
N GLN A 466 -12.31 -24.14 4.91
CA GLN A 466 -12.07 -23.23 3.78
C GLN A 466 -11.82 -24.02 2.48
N ILE A 467 -12.41 -23.58 1.38
CA ILE A 467 -12.23 -24.18 0.05
C ILE A 467 -11.23 -23.32 -0.72
N VAL A 468 -10.08 -23.91 -1.03
CA VAL A 468 -9.11 -23.32 -1.96
C VAL A 468 -9.43 -23.81 -3.36
N PRO A 469 -9.69 -22.94 -4.34
CA PRO A 469 -9.91 -23.35 -5.72
C PRO A 469 -8.71 -24.09 -6.29
N ALA A 470 -8.96 -25.06 -7.18
CA ALA A 470 -7.89 -25.71 -7.93
C ALA A 470 -7.17 -24.69 -8.81
N CYS A 471 -5.85 -24.78 -8.85
CA CYS A 471 -4.99 -23.91 -9.63
C CYS A 471 -4.23 -24.78 -10.65
N ASP A 472 -4.43 -24.49 -11.93
CA ASP A 472 -3.77 -25.19 -13.04
C ASP A 472 -2.41 -24.52 -13.40
N ALA A 473 -1.82 -23.84 -12.43
CA ALA A 473 -0.52 -23.18 -12.60
C ALA A 473 0.59 -24.23 -12.67
N ASP A 474 1.18 -24.39 -13.87
CA ASP A 474 2.38 -25.19 -14.14
C ASP A 474 3.69 -24.45 -13.76
#